data_17d5076e3caae4a8684dbf5adab68fdd
#
_entry.id   17d5076e3caae4a8684dbf5adab68fdd
#
_cell.length_a   1.000
_cell.length_b   1.000
_cell.length_c   1.000
_cell.angle_alpha   90.00
_cell.angle_beta   90.00
_cell.angle_gamma   90.00
#
_symmetry.space_group_name_H-M   'P 1'
#
loop_
_entity.id
_entity.type
_entity.pdbx_description
1 polymer ?
#
loop_
_entity_poly.entity_id
_entity_poly.type
_entity_poly.pdbx_seq_one_letter_code
_entity_poly.pdbx_strand_id
1 'polypeptide(L)'
;MGSYIPSTRQERQEMLSAIGMSSTDELYAAVPESVRLKELNIPEGCTELEVREKITGMAGKNKVFSSIFRGAGAYNHYIPSIVKTVTSKEEFVTAYTPYQAEISQGVLQSIFEYQTEMCQLTGMDVSNASVYDGAVAAAEAVFMCQERKKQGVIVSGAVDPKVLAVIKTYCASRSVEVKVLPVADYATDIEALKSALDKTSACVYVQSPNYYGVIEDMEAVVAAAHEAGAKVIMGVNPIALGLLKTPGEYGVDIAVGEGQPLGMPLGFGGPYLGFMTATSAMVRKLPGRIVGETKDANGKRCYVLTLQAREQHIRREKASSNICSNEALCAMTAAV
;
A
#
# COMPACT_ATOMS: atom_id res chain seq x y z
N MET A 1 21.01 16.88 -29.03
CA MET A 1 20.09 16.10 -28.25
C MET A 1 20.77 14.78 -27.92
N GLY A 2 20.81 14.40 -26.66
CA GLY A 2 21.32 13.09 -26.26
C GLY A 2 20.44 11.98 -26.84
N SER A 3 21.04 10.91 -27.31
CA SER A 3 20.33 9.72 -27.77
C SER A 3 19.92 8.88 -26.56
N TYR A 4 18.68 8.34 -26.54
CA TYR A 4 18.28 7.32 -25.58
C TYR A 4 19.05 6.00 -25.78
N ILE A 5 19.71 5.82 -26.91
CA ILE A 5 20.61 4.70 -27.18
C ILE A 5 22.00 5.15 -26.78
N PRO A 6 22.59 4.64 -25.70
CA PRO A 6 23.86 5.15 -25.14
C PRO A 6 25.06 4.82 -26.00
N SER A 7 24.98 3.85 -26.93
CA SER A 7 26.11 3.40 -27.73
C SER A 7 25.79 3.51 -29.22
N THR A 8 26.72 4.07 -30.01
CA THR A 8 26.66 4.06 -31.46
C THR A 8 26.92 2.65 -32.00
N ARG A 9 26.65 2.44 -33.29
CA ARG A 9 27.00 1.18 -33.98
C ARG A 9 28.50 0.90 -33.93
N GLN A 10 29.30 1.93 -34.09
CA GLN A 10 30.77 1.82 -34.05
C GLN A 10 31.26 1.42 -32.66
N GLU A 11 30.83 2.11 -31.61
CA GLU A 11 31.17 1.78 -30.21
C GLU A 11 30.75 0.36 -29.84
N ARG A 12 29.56 -0.06 -30.31
CA ARG A 12 29.11 -1.45 -30.09
C ARG A 12 30.02 -2.46 -30.75
N GLN A 13 30.49 -2.18 -31.98
CA GLN A 13 31.44 -3.05 -32.68
C GLN A 13 32.80 -3.10 -31.97
N GLU A 14 33.28 -1.95 -31.49
CA GLU A 14 34.52 -1.87 -30.70
C GLU A 14 34.41 -2.69 -29.40
N MET A 15 33.29 -2.58 -28.69
CA MET A 15 33.05 -3.38 -27.48
C MET A 15 33.00 -4.90 -27.77
N LEU A 16 32.31 -5.31 -28.84
CA LEU A 16 32.26 -6.71 -29.26
C LEU A 16 33.67 -7.23 -29.63
N SER A 17 34.43 -6.46 -30.37
CA SER A 17 35.79 -6.81 -30.74
C SER A 17 36.71 -6.93 -29.54
N ALA A 18 36.55 -6.07 -28.53
CA ALA A 18 37.34 -6.12 -27.30
C ALA A 18 37.14 -7.42 -26.49
N ILE A 19 35.95 -8.05 -26.60
CA ILE A 19 35.62 -9.34 -25.96
C ILE A 19 35.76 -10.54 -26.93
N GLY A 20 36.33 -10.32 -28.14
CA GLY A 20 36.56 -11.34 -29.15
C GLY A 20 35.29 -11.84 -29.85
N MET A 21 34.26 -11.01 -29.93
CA MET A 21 32.99 -11.31 -30.61
C MET A 21 32.78 -10.41 -31.83
N SER A 22 32.02 -10.89 -32.81
CA SER A 22 31.68 -10.16 -34.04
C SER A 22 30.23 -9.67 -34.06
N SER A 23 29.37 -10.28 -33.31
CA SER A 23 27.95 -9.95 -33.24
C SER A 23 27.38 -10.08 -31.84
N THR A 24 26.26 -9.37 -31.59
CA THR A 24 25.50 -9.50 -30.35
C THR A 24 24.86 -10.89 -30.19
N ASP A 25 24.66 -11.64 -31.28
CA ASP A 25 24.09 -13.00 -31.22
C ASP A 25 25.01 -13.99 -30.52
N GLU A 26 26.32 -13.78 -30.61
CA GLU A 26 27.32 -14.60 -29.94
C GLU A 26 27.22 -14.51 -28.41
N LEU A 27 26.70 -13.41 -27.86
CA LEU A 27 26.44 -13.26 -26.42
C LEU A 27 25.39 -14.28 -25.93
N TYR A 28 24.54 -14.76 -26.82
CA TYR A 28 23.49 -15.74 -26.53
C TYR A 28 23.86 -17.17 -26.94
N ALA A 29 25.13 -17.45 -27.23
CA ALA A 29 25.57 -18.78 -27.67
C ALA A 29 25.23 -19.90 -26.68
N ALA A 30 25.13 -19.58 -25.37
CA ALA A 30 24.73 -20.53 -24.34
C ALA A 30 23.23 -20.83 -24.32
N VAL A 31 22.38 -20.07 -25.06
CA VAL A 31 20.94 -20.28 -25.12
C VAL A 31 20.65 -21.28 -26.25
N PRO A 32 19.99 -22.43 -25.96
CA PRO A 32 19.67 -23.41 -27.00
C PRO A 32 18.81 -22.82 -28.14
N GLU A 33 19.14 -23.16 -29.38
CA GLU A 33 18.43 -22.68 -30.58
C GLU A 33 16.92 -22.92 -30.49
N SER A 34 16.50 -24.04 -29.86
CA SER A 34 15.10 -24.42 -29.71
C SER A 34 14.24 -23.46 -28.90
N VAL A 35 14.88 -22.61 -28.07
CA VAL A 35 14.17 -21.63 -27.23
C VAL A 35 14.47 -20.18 -27.64
N ARG A 36 15.30 -19.98 -28.69
CA ARG A 36 15.58 -18.65 -29.24
C ARG A 36 14.47 -18.24 -30.21
N LEU A 37 13.89 -17.07 -29.99
CA LEU A 37 12.97 -16.45 -30.93
C LEU A 37 13.77 -15.74 -32.03
N LYS A 38 13.50 -16.04 -33.30
CA LYS A 38 14.11 -15.34 -34.45
C LYS A 38 13.51 -13.96 -34.63
N GLU A 39 12.21 -13.83 -34.39
CA GLU A 39 11.46 -12.59 -34.49
C GLU A 39 10.44 -12.49 -33.37
N LEU A 40 10.19 -11.29 -32.89
CA LEU A 40 9.11 -11.03 -31.94
C LEU A 40 7.79 -10.87 -32.71
N ASN A 41 6.77 -11.60 -32.37
CA ASN A 41 5.43 -11.46 -32.95
C ASN A 41 4.68 -10.27 -32.29
N ILE A 42 5.27 -9.08 -32.43
CA ILE A 42 4.68 -7.82 -31.99
C ILE A 42 4.75 -6.81 -33.13
N PRO A 43 3.80 -5.86 -33.22
CA PRO A 43 3.85 -4.79 -34.23
C PRO A 43 5.14 -3.98 -34.10
N GLU A 44 5.57 -3.39 -35.21
CA GLU A 44 6.66 -2.42 -35.19
C GLU A 44 6.32 -1.22 -34.31
N GLY A 45 7.33 -0.65 -33.62
CA GLY A 45 7.16 0.48 -32.73
C GLY A 45 6.72 1.74 -33.47
N CYS A 46 5.79 2.48 -32.88
CA CYS A 46 5.38 3.79 -33.38
C CYS A 46 6.34 4.89 -32.91
N THR A 47 6.36 6.01 -33.65
CA THR A 47 7.00 7.25 -33.16
C THR A 47 6.25 7.84 -31.97
N GLU A 48 6.92 8.70 -31.20
CA GLU A 48 6.26 9.39 -30.06
C GLU A 48 5.03 10.19 -30.52
N LEU A 49 5.12 10.85 -31.67
CA LEU A 49 4.02 11.64 -32.25
C LEU A 49 2.80 10.76 -32.52
N GLU A 50 3.00 9.63 -33.21
CA GLU A 50 1.93 8.69 -33.55
C GLU A 50 1.29 8.08 -32.27
N VAL A 51 2.10 7.76 -31.26
CA VAL A 51 1.58 7.28 -29.96
C VAL A 51 0.74 8.34 -29.27
N ARG A 52 1.20 9.59 -29.22
CA ARG A 52 0.44 10.72 -28.63
C ARG A 52 -0.89 10.93 -29.33
N GLU A 53 -0.90 10.96 -30.68
CA GLU A 53 -2.13 11.11 -31.45
C GLU A 53 -3.11 9.97 -31.19
N LYS A 54 -2.63 8.73 -31.20
CA LYS A 54 -3.43 7.54 -30.95
C LYS A 54 -4.05 7.53 -29.55
N ILE A 55 -3.24 7.79 -28.52
CA ILE A 55 -3.70 7.82 -27.14
C ILE A 55 -4.63 9.01 -26.87
N THR A 56 -4.33 10.20 -27.42
CA THR A 56 -5.21 11.37 -27.31
C THR A 56 -6.55 11.12 -27.99
N GLY A 57 -6.53 10.49 -29.18
CA GLY A 57 -7.76 10.10 -29.87
C GLY A 57 -8.59 9.07 -29.10
N MET A 58 -7.96 8.15 -28.38
CA MET A 58 -8.65 7.21 -27.47
C MET A 58 -9.21 7.94 -26.26
N ALA A 59 -8.43 8.81 -25.63
CA ALA A 59 -8.86 9.62 -24.48
C ALA A 59 -10.06 10.52 -24.80
N GLY A 60 -10.07 11.10 -26.02
CA GLY A 60 -11.18 11.94 -26.50
C GLY A 60 -12.54 11.24 -26.65
N LYS A 61 -12.55 9.90 -26.61
CA LYS A 61 -13.81 9.12 -26.60
C LYS A 61 -14.47 9.06 -25.22
N ASN A 62 -13.76 9.44 -24.16
CA ASN A 62 -14.32 9.49 -22.83
C ASN A 62 -15.23 10.70 -22.65
N LYS A 63 -16.34 10.51 -21.95
CA LYS A 63 -17.21 11.61 -21.55
C LYS A 63 -16.76 12.13 -20.18
N VAL A 64 -16.22 13.33 -20.17
CA VAL A 64 -15.83 14.03 -18.94
C VAL A 64 -17.01 14.86 -18.45
N PHE A 65 -17.42 14.62 -17.20
CA PHE A 65 -18.51 15.35 -16.56
C PHE A 65 -17.94 16.47 -15.68
N SER A 66 -18.60 17.63 -15.68
CA SER A 66 -18.25 18.75 -14.79
C SER A 66 -18.58 18.47 -13.32
N SER A 67 -19.60 17.65 -13.07
CA SER A 67 -20.01 17.23 -11.73
C SER A 67 -20.27 15.74 -11.72
N ILE A 68 -19.72 15.04 -10.72
CA ILE A 68 -19.79 13.59 -10.59
C ILE A 68 -20.35 13.27 -9.21
N PHE A 69 -21.53 12.59 -9.19
CA PHE A 69 -22.21 12.14 -7.97
C PHE A 69 -22.23 10.62 -7.82
N ARG A 70 -21.27 9.93 -8.44
CA ARG A 70 -21.31 8.47 -8.50
C ARG A 70 -20.93 7.79 -7.17
N GLY A 71 -19.97 8.28 -6.43
CA GLY A 71 -19.44 7.56 -5.27
C GLY A 71 -18.59 6.33 -5.63
N ALA A 72 -18.79 5.22 -4.92
CA ALA A 72 -18.09 3.94 -5.08
C ALA A 72 -16.63 3.92 -4.60
N GLY A 73 -16.29 4.73 -3.58
CA GLY A 73 -15.05 4.64 -2.82
C GLY A 73 -13.87 5.41 -3.41
N ALA A 74 -14.00 6.02 -4.59
CA ALA A 74 -12.94 6.82 -5.19
C ALA A 74 -13.48 8.20 -5.58
N TYR A 75 -12.84 9.25 -5.07
CA TYR A 75 -13.30 10.62 -5.20
C TYR A 75 -12.17 11.57 -5.58
N ASN A 76 -12.46 12.62 -6.32
CA ASN A 76 -11.51 13.70 -6.54
C ASN A 76 -11.31 14.50 -5.26
N HIS A 77 -10.06 14.78 -4.93
CA HIS A 77 -9.66 15.67 -3.87
C HIS A 77 -8.83 16.82 -4.45
N TYR A 78 -8.82 17.97 -3.77
CA TYR A 78 -7.93 19.05 -4.15
C TYR A 78 -6.50 18.66 -3.82
N ILE A 79 -5.61 18.83 -4.80
CA ILE A 79 -4.18 18.54 -4.65
C ILE A 79 -3.44 19.88 -4.78
N PRO A 80 -2.78 20.36 -3.71
CA PRO A 80 -1.97 21.58 -3.76
C PRO A 80 -0.83 21.44 -4.77
N SER A 81 -0.51 22.53 -5.48
CA SER A 81 0.54 22.54 -6.51
C SER A 81 1.93 22.18 -5.97
N ILE A 82 2.19 22.45 -4.70
CA ILE A 82 3.45 22.12 -4.04
C ILE A 82 3.73 20.61 -4.03
N VAL A 83 2.70 19.77 -3.92
CA VAL A 83 2.84 18.31 -3.93
C VAL A 83 3.57 17.86 -5.19
N LYS A 84 3.11 18.26 -6.38
CA LYS A 84 3.77 17.93 -7.64
C LYS A 84 5.21 18.49 -7.72
N THR A 85 5.41 19.70 -7.22
CA THR A 85 6.73 20.34 -7.24
C THR A 85 7.75 19.58 -6.40
N VAL A 86 7.36 19.10 -5.23
CA VAL A 86 8.25 18.34 -4.35
C VAL A 86 8.47 16.94 -4.89
N THR A 87 7.39 16.22 -5.26
CA THR A 87 7.46 14.81 -5.64
C THR A 87 8.11 14.57 -7.01
N SER A 88 8.25 15.60 -7.84
CA SER A 88 8.93 15.51 -9.14
C SER A 88 10.43 15.84 -9.09
N LYS A 89 11.00 16.12 -7.91
CA LYS A 89 12.44 16.38 -7.79
C LYS A 89 13.26 15.12 -8.08
N GLU A 90 14.38 15.30 -8.78
CA GLU A 90 15.24 14.19 -9.18
C GLU A 90 15.76 13.37 -7.98
N GLU A 91 16.01 14.03 -6.86
CA GLU A 91 16.48 13.40 -5.63
C GLU A 91 15.53 12.33 -5.11
N PHE A 92 14.23 12.46 -5.39
CA PHE A 92 13.22 11.49 -4.97
C PHE A 92 12.88 10.49 -6.07
N VAL A 93 12.67 10.95 -7.31
CA VAL A 93 12.22 10.06 -8.40
C VAL A 93 13.30 9.09 -8.88
N THR A 94 14.56 9.36 -8.62
CA THR A 94 15.67 8.45 -8.92
C THR A 94 16.00 7.50 -7.76
N ALA A 95 15.40 7.70 -6.57
CA ALA A 95 15.61 6.84 -5.42
C ALA A 95 14.91 5.49 -5.64
N TYR A 96 15.62 4.41 -5.30
CA TYR A 96 15.06 3.07 -5.20
C TYR A 96 14.74 2.74 -3.73
N THR A 97 14.49 1.49 -3.41
CA THR A 97 14.24 1.07 -2.03
C THR A 97 15.42 1.48 -1.13
N PRO A 98 15.18 2.21 -0.04
CA PRO A 98 16.24 2.81 0.78
C PRO A 98 16.86 1.79 1.76
N TYR A 99 17.48 0.73 1.25
CA TYR A 99 18.16 -0.27 2.07
C TYR A 99 19.44 0.25 2.73
N GLN A 100 20.20 1.07 2.00
CA GLN A 100 21.48 1.62 2.45
C GLN A 100 21.24 3.00 3.08
N ALA A 101 21.28 3.05 4.40
CA ALA A 101 21.02 4.29 5.15
C ALA A 101 22.01 5.40 4.77
N GLU A 102 23.26 5.05 4.42
CA GLU A 102 24.32 6.00 4.08
C GLU A 102 24.00 6.91 2.91
N ILE A 103 23.23 6.42 1.93
CA ILE A 103 22.88 7.16 0.71
C ILE A 103 21.40 7.49 0.57
N SER A 104 20.57 7.09 1.54
CA SER A 104 19.11 7.18 1.45
C SER A 104 18.49 8.02 2.58
N GLN A 105 19.26 8.90 3.22
CA GLN A 105 18.78 9.62 4.41
C GLN A 105 17.55 10.49 4.13
N GLY A 106 17.49 11.16 2.98
CA GLY A 106 16.34 12.00 2.62
C GLY A 106 15.04 11.20 2.44
N VAL A 107 15.10 10.05 1.76
CA VAL A 107 13.94 9.16 1.58
C VAL A 107 13.55 8.50 2.90
N LEU A 108 14.50 8.06 3.70
CA LEU A 108 14.23 7.49 5.03
C LEU A 108 13.58 8.52 5.95
N GLN A 109 14.06 9.77 5.93
CA GLN A 109 13.46 10.85 6.72
C GLN A 109 12.01 11.11 6.27
N SER A 110 11.73 11.20 4.98
CA SER A 110 10.37 11.43 4.48
C SER A 110 9.40 10.30 4.87
N ILE A 111 9.87 9.05 4.87
CA ILE A 111 9.08 7.91 5.35
C ILE A 111 8.83 8.04 6.86
N PHE A 112 9.83 8.43 7.65
CA PHE A 112 9.67 8.62 9.09
C PHE A 112 8.67 9.72 9.41
N GLU A 113 8.72 10.83 8.68
CA GLU A 113 7.75 11.93 8.81
C GLU A 113 6.34 11.45 8.47
N TYR A 114 6.16 10.78 7.34
CA TYR A 114 4.88 10.14 6.98
C TYR A 114 4.36 9.20 8.08
N GLN A 115 5.21 8.33 8.63
CA GLN A 115 4.81 7.43 9.72
C GLN A 115 4.31 8.21 10.94
N THR A 116 4.99 9.31 11.27
CA THR A 116 4.63 10.18 12.39
C THR A 116 3.28 10.85 12.15
N GLU A 117 3.07 11.41 10.97
CA GLU A 117 1.82 12.06 10.58
C GLU A 117 0.64 11.08 10.59
N MET A 118 0.84 9.85 10.07
CA MET A 118 -0.19 8.82 10.12
C MET A 118 -0.53 8.38 11.56
N CYS A 119 0.47 8.29 12.44
CA CYS A 119 0.23 8.05 13.87
C CYS A 119 -0.56 9.18 14.52
N GLN A 120 -0.22 10.43 14.24
CA GLN A 120 -0.93 11.60 14.77
C GLN A 120 -2.37 11.68 14.28
N LEU A 121 -2.58 11.44 12.97
CA LEU A 121 -3.89 11.49 12.35
C LEU A 121 -4.83 10.39 12.88
N THR A 122 -4.31 9.20 13.12
CA THR A 122 -5.10 8.05 13.59
C THR A 122 -5.15 7.91 15.10
N GLY A 123 -4.32 8.65 15.84
CA GLY A 123 -4.17 8.51 17.30
C GLY A 123 -3.50 7.19 17.71
N MET A 124 -2.79 6.51 16.80
CA MET A 124 -2.16 5.22 17.03
C MET A 124 -0.66 5.36 17.33
N ASP A 125 -0.05 4.30 17.90
CA ASP A 125 1.33 4.37 18.40
C ASP A 125 2.39 4.20 17.30
N VAL A 126 2.12 3.37 16.29
CA VAL A 126 3.11 2.98 15.27
C VAL A 126 2.49 2.92 13.89
N SER A 127 3.28 3.23 12.86
CA SER A 127 2.93 3.10 11.45
C SER A 127 4.05 2.41 10.68
N ASN A 128 3.71 1.73 9.59
CA ASN A 128 4.69 1.27 8.60
C ASN A 128 4.92 2.32 7.52
N ALA A 129 5.83 2.02 6.60
CA ALA A 129 6.16 2.92 5.49
C ALA A 129 5.07 3.01 4.41
N SER A 130 4.24 2.03 4.23
CA SER A 130 2.99 1.91 3.45
C SER A 130 2.68 0.45 3.09
N VAL A 131 1.50 0.24 2.53
CA VAL A 131 1.11 -0.97 1.77
C VAL A 131 0.47 -0.53 0.44
N TYR A 132 0.17 -1.46 -0.46
CA TYR A 132 -0.21 -1.17 -1.85
C TYR A 132 -1.48 -0.31 -1.98
N ASP A 133 -2.52 -0.62 -1.21
CA ASP A 133 -3.78 0.11 -1.15
C ASP A 133 -4.54 -0.20 0.16
N GLY A 134 -5.63 0.53 0.41
CA GLY A 134 -6.42 0.36 1.63
C GLY A 134 -7.05 -1.02 1.78
N ALA A 135 -7.42 -1.70 0.69
CA ALA A 135 -8.01 -3.03 0.74
C ALA A 135 -6.97 -4.09 1.12
N VAL A 136 -5.74 -3.97 0.58
CA VAL A 136 -4.60 -4.82 0.98
C VAL A 136 -4.22 -4.53 2.43
N ALA A 137 -4.23 -3.26 2.86
CA ALA A 137 -3.99 -2.90 4.26
C ALA A 137 -4.98 -3.61 5.20
N ALA A 138 -6.27 -3.64 4.84
CA ALA A 138 -7.29 -4.34 5.61
C ALA A 138 -7.03 -5.86 5.68
N ALA A 139 -6.68 -6.49 4.55
CA ALA A 139 -6.40 -7.92 4.50
C ALA A 139 -5.14 -8.31 5.30
N GLU A 140 -4.07 -7.52 5.21
CA GLU A 140 -2.84 -7.71 5.99
C GLU A 140 -3.10 -7.53 7.50
N ALA A 141 -3.94 -6.55 7.88
CA ALA A 141 -4.34 -6.33 9.27
C ALA A 141 -5.07 -7.55 9.87
N VAL A 142 -5.90 -8.22 9.08
CA VAL A 142 -6.54 -9.48 9.49
C VAL A 142 -5.49 -10.52 9.87
N PHE A 143 -4.43 -10.68 9.08
CA PHE A 143 -3.38 -11.65 9.38
C PHE A 143 -2.51 -11.24 10.57
N MET A 144 -2.34 -9.95 10.82
CA MET A 144 -1.67 -9.47 12.04
C MET A 144 -2.39 -9.94 13.32
N CYS A 145 -3.71 -10.06 13.25
CA CYS A 145 -4.54 -10.46 14.40
C CYS A 145 -4.53 -11.97 14.64
N GLN A 146 -4.20 -12.78 13.64
CA GLN A 146 -4.26 -14.23 13.77
C GLN A 146 -3.21 -14.79 14.73
N GLU A 147 -3.63 -15.78 15.49
CA GLU A 147 -2.82 -16.56 16.43
C GLU A 147 -3.18 -18.04 16.31
N ARG A 148 -2.31 -18.94 16.82
CA ARG A 148 -2.48 -20.40 16.70
C ARG A 148 -3.89 -20.90 17.10
N LYS A 149 -4.52 -20.27 18.10
CA LYS A 149 -5.84 -20.67 18.62
C LYS A 149 -6.95 -19.68 18.25
N LYS A 150 -6.62 -18.56 17.61
CA LYS A 150 -7.56 -17.51 17.22
C LYS A 150 -7.40 -17.24 15.74
N GLN A 151 -8.32 -17.77 14.95
CA GLN A 151 -8.29 -17.70 13.48
C GLN A 151 -9.57 -17.07 12.91
N GLY A 152 -10.65 -16.98 13.70
CA GLY A 152 -11.94 -16.49 13.25
C GLY A 152 -11.88 -15.03 12.83
N VAL A 153 -12.37 -14.73 11.64
CA VAL A 153 -12.41 -13.39 11.04
C VAL A 153 -13.86 -12.96 10.89
N ILE A 154 -14.21 -11.86 11.54
CA ILE A 154 -15.57 -11.28 11.49
C ILE A 154 -15.45 -9.94 10.76
N VAL A 155 -16.31 -9.71 9.78
CA VAL A 155 -16.33 -8.47 8.99
C VAL A 155 -17.74 -7.91 8.95
N SER A 156 -17.90 -6.62 9.21
CA SER A 156 -19.19 -5.94 9.03
C SER A 156 -19.66 -6.03 7.57
N GLY A 157 -20.95 -6.25 7.36
CA GLY A 157 -21.55 -6.18 6.03
C GLY A 157 -21.66 -4.75 5.48
N ALA A 158 -21.47 -3.74 6.34
CA ALA A 158 -21.52 -2.32 5.96
C ALA A 158 -20.19 -1.76 5.42
N VAL A 159 -19.16 -2.61 5.22
CA VAL A 159 -17.88 -2.19 4.64
C VAL A 159 -17.93 -2.12 3.11
N ASP A 160 -16.96 -1.43 2.50
CA ASP A 160 -16.83 -1.42 1.04
C ASP A 160 -16.75 -2.85 0.49
N PRO A 161 -17.62 -3.23 -0.46
CA PRO A 161 -17.63 -4.57 -1.04
C PRO A 161 -16.29 -4.98 -1.68
N LYS A 162 -15.51 -4.03 -2.18
CA LYS A 162 -14.18 -4.29 -2.77
C LYS A 162 -13.18 -4.68 -1.68
N VAL A 163 -13.19 -3.96 -0.56
CA VAL A 163 -12.35 -4.31 0.60
C VAL A 163 -12.71 -5.70 1.12
N LEU A 164 -14.02 -6.00 1.25
CA LEU A 164 -14.49 -7.32 1.66
C LEU A 164 -14.03 -8.42 0.70
N ALA A 165 -14.06 -8.17 -0.62
CA ALA A 165 -13.60 -9.13 -1.63
C ALA A 165 -12.11 -9.43 -1.49
N VAL A 166 -11.27 -8.42 -1.25
CA VAL A 166 -9.83 -8.59 -1.02
C VAL A 166 -9.56 -9.37 0.27
N ILE A 167 -10.22 -9.02 1.38
CA ILE A 167 -10.12 -9.77 2.65
C ILE A 167 -10.47 -11.25 2.42
N LYS A 168 -11.58 -11.54 1.74
CA LYS A 168 -11.99 -12.92 1.41
C LYS A 168 -10.95 -13.65 0.56
N THR A 169 -10.37 -12.98 -0.44
CA THR A 169 -9.34 -13.56 -1.31
C THR A 169 -8.09 -13.97 -0.51
N TYR A 170 -7.62 -13.08 0.35
CA TYR A 170 -6.48 -13.35 1.23
C TYR A 170 -6.78 -14.49 2.21
N CYS A 171 -7.94 -14.46 2.85
CA CYS A 171 -8.35 -15.50 3.80
C CYS A 171 -8.51 -16.87 3.12
N ALA A 172 -9.06 -16.92 1.91
CA ALA A 172 -9.21 -18.15 1.13
C ALA A 172 -7.87 -18.82 0.85
N SER A 173 -6.80 -18.04 0.60
CA SER A 173 -5.45 -18.58 0.34
C SER A 173 -4.87 -19.34 1.55
N ARG A 174 -5.39 -19.10 2.74
CA ARG A 174 -4.98 -19.75 4.01
C ARG A 174 -6.08 -20.64 4.61
N SER A 175 -7.14 -20.90 3.86
CA SER A 175 -8.32 -21.67 4.31
C SER A 175 -8.96 -21.09 5.58
N VAL A 176 -8.97 -19.77 5.71
CA VAL A 176 -9.62 -19.04 6.79
C VAL A 176 -11.00 -18.61 6.36
N GLU A 177 -12.01 -18.97 7.15
CA GLU A 177 -13.38 -18.55 6.90
C GLU A 177 -13.61 -17.11 7.37
N VAL A 178 -14.31 -16.31 6.54
CA VAL A 178 -14.72 -14.94 6.85
C VAL A 178 -16.21 -14.93 7.15
N LYS A 179 -16.57 -14.64 8.39
CA LYS A 179 -17.97 -14.45 8.82
C LYS A 179 -18.37 -13.00 8.57
N VAL A 180 -19.32 -12.79 7.66
CA VAL A 180 -19.86 -11.46 7.37
C VAL A 180 -21.11 -11.23 8.19
N LEU A 181 -21.14 -10.13 8.95
CA LEU A 181 -22.29 -9.74 9.77
C LEU A 181 -23.40 -9.15 8.89
N PRO A 182 -24.67 -9.32 9.28
CA PRO A 182 -25.76 -8.57 8.67
C PRO A 182 -25.61 -7.07 8.92
N VAL A 183 -26.31 -6.30 8.10
CA VAL A 183 -26.45 -4.83 8.22
C VAL A 183 -27.82 -4.55 8.84
N ALA A 184 -27.85 -3.75 9.88
CA ALA A 184 -29.08 -3.22 10.48
C ALA A 184 -29.06 -1.69 10.39
N ASP A 185 -30.10 -1.09 9.87
CA ASP A 185 -30.23 0.37 9.69
C ASP A 185 -28.98 1.02 9.05
N TYR A 186 -28.44 0.38 8.00
CA TYR A 186 -27.22 0.79 7.29
C TYR A 186 -25.93 0.79 8.13
N ALA A 187 -25.93 0.17 9.31
CA ALA A 187 -24.77 0.04 10.19
C ALA A 187 -24.51 -1.42 10.57
N THR A 188 -23.41 -1.66 11.28
CA THR A 188 -23.07 -2.97 11.82
C THR A 188 -24.10 -3.39 12.88
N ASP A 189 -24.69 -4.58 12.73
CA ASP A 189 -25.57 -5.15 13.74
C ASP A 189 -24.76 -5.61 14.96
N ILE A 190 -24.88 -4.86 16.06
CA ILE A 190 -24.11 -5.11 17.29
C ILE A 190 -24.55 -6.40 17.99
N GLU A 191 -25.84 -6.75 17.95
CA GLU A 191 -26.31 -8.00 18.55
C GLU A 191 -25.85 -9.22 17.75
N ALA A 192 -25.84 -9.11 16.42
CA ALA A 192 -25.24 -10.12 15.56
C ALA A 192 -23.73 -10.24 15.79
N LEU A 193 -23.03 -9.12 16.03
CA LEU A 193 -21.61 -9.12 16.38
C LEU A 193 -21.36 -9.89 17.68
N LYS A 194 -22.07 -9.55 18.76
CA LYS A 194 -21.96 -10.24 20.05
C LYS A 194 -22.22 -11.75 19.91
N SER A 195 -23.23 -12.12 19.13
CA SER A 195 -23.58 -13.52 18.86
C SER A 195 -22.54 -14.25 18.00
N ALA A 196 -21.78 -13.52 17.18
CA ALA A 196 -20.78 -14.06 16.28
C ALA A 196 -19.42 -14.28 16.95
N LEU A 197 -19.14 -13.53 18.01
CA LEU A 197 -17.89 -13.57 18.75
C LEU A 197 -17.78 -14.81 19.64
N ASP A 198 -16.61 -15.43 19.63
CA ASP A 198 -16.25 -16.56 20.50
C ASP A 198 -14.74 -16.54 20.83
N LYS A 199 -14.30 -17.56 21.60
CA LYS A 199 -12.89 -17.69 22.03
C LYS A 199 -11.90 -17.95 20.88
N THR A 200 -12.39 -18.27 19.68
CA THR A 200 -11.57 -18.51 18.48
C THR A 200 -11.50 -17.29 17.58
N SER A 201 -12.27 -16.25 17.86
CA SER A 201 -12.29 -15.00 17.11
C SER A 201 -10.96 -14.29 17.22
N ALA A 202 -10.31 -14.05 16.07
CA ALA A 202 -9.04 -13.32 15.97
C ALA A 202 -9.29 -11.81 15.89
N CYS A 203 -10.21 -11.40 15.02
CA CYS A 203 -10.49 -9.98 14.80
C CYS A 203 -11.91 -9.71 14.31
N VAL A 204 -12.28 -8.45 14.48
CA VAL A 204 -13.45 -7.81 13.88
C VAL A 204 -12.96 -6.67 12.98
N TYR A 205 -13.37 -6.62 11.72
CA TYR A 205 -13.12 -5.51 10.81
C TYR A 205 -14.40 -4.69 10.61
N VAL A 206 -14.34 -3.41 10.89
CA VAL A 206 -15.42 -2.42 10.69
C VAL A 206 -14.84 -1.20 9.99
N GLN A 207 -15.58 -0.61 9.06
CA GLN A 207 -15.23 0.64 8.39
C GLN A 207 -16.10 1.78 8.93
N SER A 208 -15.51 2.91 9.31
CA SER A 208 -16.25 4.09 9.74
C SER A 208 -15.57 5.39 9.25
N PRO A 209 -16.28 6.29 8.56
CA PRO A 209 -17.63 6.09 8.04
C PRO A 209 -17.72 4.87 7.13
N ASN A 210 -18.84 4.14 7.20
CA ASN A 210 -19.03 2.91 6.45
C ASN A 210 -19.40 3.15 4.97
N TYR A 211 -19.63 2.08 4.21
CA TYR A 211 -19.96 2.17 2.79
C TYR A 211 -21.23 2.97 2.48
N TYR A 212 -22.16 3.02 3.43
CA TYR A 212 -23.41 3.80 3.32
C TYR A 212 -23.28 5.24 3.82
N GLY A 213 -22.08 5.64 4.30
CA GLY A 213 -21.82 6.97 4.84
C GLY A 213 -22.25 7.15 6.30
N VAL A 214 -22.59 6.07 6.99
CA VAL A 214 -22.97 6.08 8.42
C VAL A 214 -21.71 5.98 9.28
N ILE A 215 -21.69 6.73 10.39
CA ILE A 215 -20.67 6.62 11.44
C ILE A 215 -21.07 5.46 12.34
N GLU A 216 -20.23 4.45 12.45
CA GLU A 216 -20.48 3.25 13.24
C GLU A 216 -20.36 3.51 14.76
N ASP A 217 -21.08 2.76 15.56
CA ASP A 217 -20.89 2.73 17.01
C ASP A 217 -19.63 1.94 17.38
N MET A 218 -18.48 2.58 17.17
CA MET A 218 -17.18 1.96 17.41
C MET A 218 -16.95 1.64 18.90
N GLU A 219 -17.57 2.36 19.83
CA GLU A 219 -17.46 2.08 21.26
C GLU A 219 -18.10 0.73 21.59
N ALA A 220 -19.30 0.48 21.07
CA ALA A 220 -19.96 -0.82 21.23
C ALA A 220 -19.21 -1.96 20.54
N VAL A 221 -18.66 -1.71 19.32
CA VAL A 221 -17.85 -2.71 18.60
C VAL A 221 -16.61 -3.08 19.37
N VAL A 222 -15.84 -2.08 19.84
CA VAL A 222 -14.59 -2.31 20.60
C VAL A 222 -14.86 -3.03 21.90
N ALA A 223 -15.89 -2.60 22.65
CA ALA A 223 -16.26 -3.24 23.90
C ALA A 223 -16.60 -4.74 23.71
N ALA A 224 -17.47 -5.05 22.74
CA ALA A 224 -17.87 -6.44 22.47
C ALA A 224 -16.69 -7.31 21.99
N ALA A 225 -15.85 -6.80 21.10
CA ALA A 225 -14.72 -7.55 20.58
C ALA A 225 -13.66 -7.82 21.67
N HIS A 226 -13.31 -6.82 22.46
CA HIS A 226 -12.30 -6.95 23.52
C HIS A 226 -12.79 -7.85 24.66
N GLU A 227 -14.09 -7.83 25.01
CA GLU A 227 -14.67 -8.75 25.98
C GLU A 227 -14.48 -10.21 25.55
N ALA A 228 -14.64 -10.51 24.25
CA ALA A 228 -14.37 -11.83 23.69
C ALA A 228 -12.87 -12.11 23.48
N GLY A 229 -12.02 -11.11 23.70
CA GLY A 229 -10.57 -11.18 23.48
C GLY A 229 -10.17 -11.17 21.98
N ALA A 230 -11.05 -10.71 21.10
CA ALA A 230 -10.74 -10.46 19.69
C ALA A 230 -10.14 -9.07 19.51
N LYS A 231 -9.35 -8.87 18.43
CA LYS A 231 -8.79 -7.58 18.04
C LYS A 231 -9.78 -6.79 17.19
N VAL A 232 -9.68 -5.45 17.23
CA VAL A 232 -10.48 -4.57 16.36
C VAL A 232 -9.61 -3.91 15.31
N ILE A 233 -10.02 -4.05 14.06
CA ILE A 233 -9.45 -3.37 12.91
C ILE A 233 -10.47 -2.34 12.42
N MET A 234 -10.09 -1.06 12.40
CA MET A 234 -10.95 0.01 11.90
C MET A 234 -10.45 0.50 10.54
N GLY A 235 -11.29 0.34 9.52
CA GLY A 235 -11.09 0.99 8.23
C GLY A 235 -11.56 2.45 8.28
N VAL A 236 -10.72 3.40 7.87
CA VAL A 236 -11.02 4.83 7.97
C VAL A 236 -10.71 5.59 6.68
N ASN A 237 -11.45 6.66 6.44
CA ASN A 237 -11.07 7.68 5.47
C ASN A 237 -10.19 8.72 6.17
N PRO A 238 -8.96 8.97 5.70
CA PRO A 238 -8.03 9.86 6.39
C PRO A 238 -8.52 11.30 6.46
N ILE A 239 -9.28 11.78 5.47
CA ILE A 239 -9.85 13.14 5.48
C ILE A 239 -10.93 13.27 6.58
N ALA A 240 -11.71 12.22 6.81
CA ALA A 240 -12.75 12.23 7.83
C ALA A 240 -12.18 12.34 9.26
N LEU A 241 -10.96 11.87 9.48
CA LEU A 241 -10.27 11.95 10.79
C LEU A 241 -9.94 13.38 11.23
N GLY A 242 -10.00 14.36 10.31
CA GLY A 242 -9.92 15.78 10.67
C GLY A 242 -11.13 16.29 11.47
N LEU A 243 -12.24 15.54 11.51
CA LEU A 243 -13.48 15.92 12.19
C LEU A 243 -14.00 14.85 13.16
N LEU A 244 -13.70 13.59 12.89
CA LEU A 244 -14.23 12.45 13.67
C LEU A 244 -13.23 12.01 14.74
N LYS A 245 -13.76 11.36 15.77
CA LYS A 245 -12.97 10.70 16.79
C LYS A 245 -12.02 9.68 16.16
N THR A 246 -10.77 9.71 16.56
CA THR A 246 -9.72 8.88 15.96
C THR A 246 -9.81 7.41 16.38
N PRO A 247 -9.27 6.47 15.58
CA PRO A 247 -9.18 5.06 15.94
C PRO A 247 -8.52 4.83 17.31
N GLY A 248 -7.44 5.56 17.62
CA GLY A 248 -6.76 5.46 18.91
C GLY A 248 -7.64 5.86 20.09
N GLU A 249 -8.47 6.90 19.96
CA GLU A 249 -9.43 7.33 20.98
C GLU A 249 -10.56 6.31 21.21
N TYR A 250 -10.91 5.50 20.20
CA TYR A 250 -11.83 4.37 20.38
C TYR A 250 -11.16 3.15 21.03
N GLY A 251 -9.83 3.11 21.07
CA GLY A 251 -9.07 1.99 21.60
C GLY A 251 -9.00 0.78 20.66
N VAL A 252 -9.06 0.99 19.33
CA VAL A 252 -8.87 -0.08 18.35
C VAL A 252 -7.42 -0.59 18.36
N ASP A 253 -7.18 -1.78 17.87
CA ASP A 253 -5.85 -2.38 17.83
C ASP A 253 -5.07 -1.99 16.58
N ILE A 254 -5.76 -1.85 15.43
CA ILE A 254 -5.20 -1.53 14.13
C ILE A 254 -6.14 -0.58 13.39
N ALA A 255 -5.60 0.47 12.78
CA ALA A 255 -6.33 1.31 11.84
C ALA A 255 -5.70 1.22 10.46
N VAL A 256 -6.54 1.13 9.43
CA VAL A 256 -6.14 1.00 8.03
C VAL A 256 -6.98 1.89 7.14
N GLY A 257 -6.49 2.21 5.98
CA GLY A 257 -7.26 2.97 5.00
C GLY A 257 -6.50 3.24 3.71
N GLU A 258 -7.18 3.95 2.82
CA GLU A 258 -6.62 4.40 1.55
C GLU A 258 -6.13 5.85 1.69
N GLY A 259 -4.84 6.06 1.48
CA GLY A 259 -4.19 7.36 1.57
C GLY A 259 -4.21 8.19 0.28
N GLN A 260 -4.80 7.68 -0.80
CA GLN A 260 -4.91 8.43 -2.07
C GLN A 260 -5.47 9.84 -1.90
N PRO A 261 -6.47 10.10 -1.02
CA PRO A 261 -6.97 11.44 -0.78
C PRO A 261 -5.94 12.47 -0.30
N LEU A 262 -4.82 12.00 0.25
CA LEU A 262 -3.73 12.83 0.76
C LEU A 262 -2.71 13.16 -0.35
N GLY A 263 -3.17 13.80 -1.43
CA GLY A 263 -2.29 14.38 -2.45
C GLY A 263 -2.09 13.59 -3.74
N MET A 264 -2.76 12.45 -3.92
CA MET A 264 -2.66 11.66 -5.16
C MET A 264 -3.89 11.83 -6.06
N PRO A 265 -3.71 11.95 -7.40
CA PRO A 265 -4.85 11.95 -8.32
C PRO A 265 -5.48 10.56 -8.42
N LEU A 266 -6.69 10.48 -8.98
CA LEU A 266 -7.28 9.20 -9.36
C LEU A 266 -6.47 8.57 -10.50
N GLY A 267 -5.82 7.46 -10.22
CA GLY A 267 -4.91 6.77 -11.16
C GLY A 267 -5.54 5.59 -11.90
N PHE A 268 -6.85 5.37 -11.80
CA PHE A 268 -7.58 4.30 -12.49
C PHE A 268 -6.96 2.91 -12.34
N GLY A 269 -6.50 2.58 -11.15
CA GLY A 269 -5.89 1.29 -10.84
C GLY A 269 -4.47 1.41 -10.29
N GLY A 270 -4.03 2.59 -9.92
CA GLY A 270 -2.79 2.83 -9.21
C GLY A 270 -1.82 3.80 -9.88
N PRO A 271 -0.71 4.15 -9.21
CA PRO A 271 -0.41 3.73 -7.83
C PRO A 271 -1.32 4.44 -6.80
N TYR A 272 -1.66 3.72 -5.73
CA TYR A 272 -2.38 4.25 -4.58
C TYR A 272 -1.51 4.11 -3.31
N LEU A 273 -2.10 4.28 -2.11
CA LEU A 273 -1.35 4.26 -0.87
C LEU A 273 -2.19 3.65 0.25
N GLY A 274 -2.03 2.36 0.51
CA GLY A 274 -2.56 1.79 1.73
C GLY A 274 -1.75 2.28 2.95
N PHE A 275 -2.40 2.80 3.96
CA PHE A 275 -1.78 3.06 5.25
C PHE A 275 -2.21 2.05 6.30
N MET A 276 -1.33 1.83 7.26
CA MET A 276 -1.58 0.94 8.38
C MET A 276 -0.89 1.46 9.62
N THR A 277 -1.70 1.70 10.66
CA THR A 277 -1.23 2.08 11.99
C THR A 277 -1.74 1.10 13.03
N ALA A 278 -1.02 0.95 14.13
CA ALA A 278 -1.36 -0.04 15.16
C ALA A 278 -0.90 0.40 16.55
N THR A 279 -1.38 -0.30 17.56
CA THR A 279 -0.84 -0.18 18.92
C THR A 279 0.59 -0.73 19.00
N SER A 280 1.39 -0.24 19.95
CA SER A 280 2.77 -0.70 20.21
C SER A 280 2.87 -2.22 20.39
N ALA A 281 1.82 -2.87 20.93
CA ALA A 281 1.77 -4.31 21.10
C ALA A 281 1.82 -5.08 19.77
N MET A 282 1.36 -4.46 18.66
CA MET A 282 1.28 -5.06 17.34
C MET A 282 2.51 -4.78 16.46
N VAL A 283 3.44 -3.94 16.86
CA VAL A 283 4.57 -3.48 16.03
C VAL A 283 5.37 -4.61 15.39
N ARG A 284 5.58 -5.73 16.10
CA ARG A 284 6.34 -6.88 15.57
C ARG A 284 5.58 -7.71 14.54
N LYS A 285 4.29 -7.49 14.40
CA LYS A 285 3.41 -8.13 13.41
C LYS A 285 3.10 -7.21 12.21
N LEU A 286 3.39 -5.92 12.34
CA LEU A 286 3.12 -4.91 11.32
C LEU A 286 3.90 -5.23 10.03
N PRO A 287 3.25 -5.44 8.88
CA PRO A 287 3.94 -5.75 7.63
C PRO A 287 4.65 -4.55 7.04
N GLY A 288 5.53 -4.78 6.07
CA GLY A 288 6.27 -3.73 5.39
C GLY A 288 7.40 -3.13 6.23
N ARG A 289 8.06 -2.12 5.68
CA ARG A 289 9.21 -1.47 6.31
C ARG A 289 8.79 -0.50 7.39
N ILE A 290 9.64 -0.34 8.37
CA ILE A 290 9.50 0.66 9.44
C ILE A 290 10.83 1.40 9.52
N VAL A 291 10.79 2.72 9.39
CA VAL A 291 11.95 3.59 9.58
C VAL A 291 11.98 4.07 11.02
N GLY A 292 13.15 4.05 11.61
CA GLY A 292 13.42 4.57 12.95
C GLY A 292 14.46 5.67 12.92
N GLU A 293 14.35 6.60 13.88
CA GLU A 293 15.36 7.63 14.14
C GLU A 293 16.48 7.07 15.02
N THR A 294 17.73 7.45 14.72
CA THR A 294 18.90 7.11 15.52
C THR A 294 19.97 8.21 15.40
N LYS A 295 21.15 7.97 15.91
CA LYS A 295 22.31 8.86 15.77
C LYS A 295 23.47 8.12 15.09
N ASP A 296 24.19 8.83 14.23
CA ASP A 296 25.45 8.34 13.64
C ASP A 296 26.62 8.34 14.63
N ALA A 297 27.79 7.90 14.15
CA ALA A 297 29.00 7.83 14.95
C ALA A 297 29.45 9.21 15.51
N ASN A 298 29.01 10.31 14.91
CA ASN A 298 29.31 11.68 15.33
C ASN A 298 28.19 12.28 16.22
N GLY A 299 27.16 11.49 16.56
CA GLY A 299 26.01 11.93 17.35
C GLY A 299 24.97 12.74 16.56
N LYS A 300 25.08 12.84 15.24
CA LYS A 300 24.12 13.51 14.36
C LYS A 300 22.88 12.61 14.14
N ARG A 301 21.68 13.23 14.20
CA ARG A 301 20.42 12.55 13.90
C ARG A 301 20.44 11.93 12.50
N CYS A 302 20.03 10.70 12.41
CA CYS A 302 19.91 9.96 11.16
C CYS A 302 18.77 8.92 11.22
N TYR A 303 18.46 8.29 10.09
CA TYR A 303 17.34 7.37 9.92
C TYR A 303 17.81 6.05 9.36
N VAL A 304 17.18 4.96 9.82
CA VAL A 304 17.53 3.59 9.41
C VAL A 304 16.29 2.73 9.31
N LEU A 305 16.34 1.66 8.51
CA LEU A 305 15.33 0.62 8.57
C LEU A 305 15.44 -0.17 9.87
N THR A 306 14.31 -0.39 10.54
CA THR A 306 14.24 -1.09 11.83
C THR A 306 13.42 -2.37 11.72
N LEU A 307 13.56 -3.27 12.71
CA LEU A 307 12.78 -4.51 12.82
C LEU A 307 12.82 -5.38 11.55
N GLN A 308 13.88 -5.32 10.76
CA GLN A 308 14.01 -5.97 9.46
C GLN A 308 13.87 -7.50 9.51
N ALA A 309 14.10 -8.12 10.68
CA ALA A 309 13.93 -9.57 10.86
C ALA A 309 12.50 -10.09 10.57
N ARG A 310 11.51 -9.22 10.41
CA ARG A 310 10.14 -9.56 10.00
C ARG A 310 9.98 -9.70 8.49
N GLU A 311 10.92 -9.19 7.69
CA GLU A 311 10.78 -9.03 6.25
C GLU A 311 11.36 -10.21 5.47
N GLN A 312 10.90 -10.39 4.23
CA GLN A 312 11.26 -11.52 3.37
C GLN A 312 12.75 -11.63 3.08
N HIS A 313 13.46 -10.51 2.90
CA HIS A 313 14.88 -10.52 2.58
C HIS A 313 15.74 -11.08 3.72
N ILE A 314 15.20 -11.15 4.94
CA ILE A 314 15.82 -11.76 6.10
C ILE A 314 15.21 -13.12 6.44
N ARG A 315 13.87 -13.22 6.49
CA ARG A 315 13.17 -14.42 6.98
C ARG A 315 12.57 -15.30 5.90
N ARG A 316 12.51 -14.85 4.66
CA ARG A 316 11.96 -15.61 3.54
C ARG A 316 10.52 -16.10 3.82
N GLU A 317 10.30 -17.42 3.82
CA GLU A 317 8.97 -18.03 4.08
C GLU A 317 8.40 -17.79 5.49
N LYS A 318 9.24 -17.30 6.42
CA LYS A 318 8.81 -16.95 7.80
C LYS A 318 8.53 -15.45 7.97
N ALA A 319 8.52 -14.68 6.90
CA ALA A 319 8.18 -13.28 6.95
C ALA A 319 6.73 -13.06 7.42
N SER A 320 6.48 -11.92 8.04
CA SER A 320 5.14 -11.56 8.52
C SER A 320 4.15 -11.40 7.38
N SER A 321 4.62 -10.97 6.21
CA SER A 321 3.82 -10.69 5.02
C SER A 321 4.67 -10.89 3.75
N ASN A 322 3.98 -10.95 2.60
CA ASN A 322 4.59 -10.94 1.27
C ASN A 322 4.88 -9.52 0.75
N ILE A 323 4.56 -8.48 1.48
CA ILE A 323 4.91 -7.11 1.12
C ILE A 323 6.43 -6.96 1.15
N CYS A 324 7.01 -6.68 -0.02
CA CYS A 324 8.45 -6.53 -0.21
C CYS A 324 8.84 -5.07 -0.36
N SER A 325 8.19 -4.36 -1.28
CA SER A 325 8.39 -2.94 -1.52
C SER A 325 7.23 -2.14 -0.93
N ASN A 326 7.49 -0.91 -0.57
CA ASN A 326 6.49 0.06 -0.15
C ASN A 326 6.42 1.18 -1.18
N GLU A 327 5.30 1.90 -1.24
CA GLU A 327 5.11 3.06 -2.11
C GLU A 327 5.72 4.32 -1.48
N ALA A 328 7.06 4.36 -1.37
CA ALA A 328 7.77 5.45 -0.69
C ALA A 328 7.47 6.84 -1.30
N LEU A 329 7.36 6.92 -2.63
CA LEU A 329 7.00 8.16 -3.31
C LEU A 329 5.55 8.57 -3.03
N CYS A 330 4.62 7.61 -2.95
CA CYS A 330 3.23 7.88 -2.58
C CYS A 330 3.11 8.28 -1.09
N ALA A 331 3.87 7.65 -0.20
CA ALA A 331 3.94 8.03 1.21
C ALA A 331 4.46 9.46 1.37
N MET A 332 5.54 9.83 0.67
CA MET A 332 6.05 11.20 0.64
C MET A 332 5.02 12.17 0.04
N THR A 333 4.30 11.76 -1.01
CA THR A 333 3.22 12.57 -1.61
C THR A 333 2.12 12.87 -0.59
N ALA A 334 1.78 11.91 0.26
CA ALA A 334 0.78 12.09 1.30
C ALA A 334 1.29 12.98 2.44
N ALA A 335 2.58 12.95 2.76
CA ALA A 335 3.20 13.80 3.79
C ALA A 335 3.34 15.26 3.35
N VAL A 336 3.51 15.57 2.06
CA VAL A 336 3.62 16.93 1.51
C VAL A 336 2.26 17.63 1.44
#